data_3a89cdcb02509c1c2fa82db0ac07e647
#
_entry.id   3a89cdcb02509c1c2fa82db0ac07e647
#
_cell.length_a   1.000
_cell.length_b   1.000
_cell.length_c   1.000
_cell.angle_alpha   90.00
_cell.angle_beta   90.00
_cell.angle_gamma   90.00
#
_symmetry.space_group_name_H-M   'P 1'
#
loop_
_entity.id
_entity.type
_entity.pdbx_description
1 polymer ?
#
loop_
_entity_poly.entity_id
_entity_poly.type
_entity_poly.pdbx_seq_one_letter_code
_entity_poly.pdbx_strand_id
1 'polypeptide(L)'
;MKRFLLWLVGVVLGVGIFLSAVMGVSYAFTTEGGCPDSTAQFGTEALESNGACWQVPLIGGKLDKVFASPATLTVQKLGTLYTAHPAITLPDWASYTTLTIQNAYGSIVFVGSVSDYQSFLFPTNGEYKAELSVWRVPEGGMATQFEGGSTGAVRRNLGLEKPAKPTGWYRYAFRFTLQASAEVELSAERVEQGGIVGLRISGMTGDAAPTVETDLGNVQCVRAADGWRAYIPAAYNASSGGHEVNITVNGETITSSIIVLPKDFGTADAEPEPDASDAANTQFRNAVWGLYEAPAREKMWQGGFVNPVESYTTLVDYGQVRVVNGRQGSRSNSTKLYTIPGEPCRAPANGVVVLAAELALTGNTVVIDHGCGMRSYLYGLQTLSVS
;
A
#
# COMPACT_ATOMS: atom_id res chain seq x y z
N MET A 1 74.38 -9.12 -30.78
CA MET A 1 72.89 -9.30 -30.84
C MET A 1 72.43 -10.67 -30.31
N LYS A 2 72.88 -11.83 -30.77
CA LYS A 2 72.45 -13.17 -30.32
C LYS A 2 72.56 -13.39 -28.80
N ARG A 3 73.66 -12.98 -28.14
CA ARG A 3 73.82 -13.13 -26.67
C ARG A 3 72.88 -12.24 -25.85
N PHE A 4 72.60 -11.06 -26.35
CA PHE A 4 71.63 -10.16 -25.70
C PHE A 4 70.15 -10.69 -25.80
N LEU A 5 69.84 -11.24 -26.98
CA LEU A 5 68.55 -11.87 -27.21
C LEU A 5 68.35 -13.12 -26.32
N LEU A 6 69.36 -13.97 -26.19
CA LEU A 6 69.31 -15.11 -25.25
C LEU A 6 69.19 -14.71 -23.80
N TRP A 7 69.91 -13.64 -23.38
CA TRP A 7 69.78 -13.10 -22.05
C TRP A 7 68.36 -12.53 -21.81
N LEU A 8 67.81 -11.77 -22.76
CA LEU A 8 66.44 -11.22 -22.68
C LEU A 8 65.41 -12.35 -22.59
N VAL A 9 65.53 -13.39 -23.40
CA VAL A 9 64.67 -14.58 -23.35
C VAL A 9 64.76 -15.28 -21.97
N GLY A 10 65.97 -15.41 -21.42
CA GLY A 10 66.20 -15.98 -20.10
C GLY A 10 65.56 -15.18 -19.00
N VAL A 11 65.63 -13.83 -19.03
CA VAL A 11 65.00 -12.96 -18.08
C VAL A 11 63.45 -13.05 -18.16
N VAL A 12 62.92 -13.05 -19.39
CA VAL A 12 61.45 -13.18 -19.58
C VAL A 12 60.93 -14.53 -19.08
N LEU A 13 61.67 -15.62 -19.38
CA LEU A 13 61.30 -16.94 -18.84
C LEU A 13 61.41 -17.00 -17.32
N GLY A 14 62.48 -16.45 -16.73
CA GLY A 14 62.67 -16.38 -15.29
C GLY A 14 61.54 -15.60 -14.58
N VAL A 15 61.18 -14.44 -15.14
CA VAL A 15 60.04 -13.65 -14.65
C VAL A 15 58.71 -14.42 -14.80
N GLY A 16 58.50 -15.10 -15.92
CA GLY A 16 57.33 -15.93 -16.16
C GLY A 16 57.19 -17.08 -15.16
N ILE A 17 58.28 -17.78 -14.87
CA ILE A 17 58.32 -18.87 -13.87
C ILE A 17 58.05 -18.30 -12.46
N PHE A 18 58.67 -17.17 -12.11
CA PHE A 18 58.44 -16.52 -10.81
C PHE A 18 56.99 -16.09 -10.63
N LEU A 19 56.41 -15.42 -11.63
CA LEU A 19 55.00 -15.01 -11.59
C LEU A 19 54.06 -16.23 -11.49
N SER A 20 54.37 -17.30 -12.22
CA SER A 20 53.56 -18.54 -12.14
C SER A 20 53.65 -19.19 -10.74
N ALA A 21 54.85 -19.17 -10.13
CA ALA A 21 55.03 -19.69 -8.75
C ALA A 21 54.27 -18.83 -7.74
N VAL A 22 54.34 -17.50 -7.83
CA VAL A 22 53.59 -16.57 -6.97
C VAL A 22 52.10 -16.78 -7.13
N MET A 23 51.60 -16.93 -8.34
CA MET A 23 50.20 -17.21 -8.60
C MET A 23 49.77 -18.60 -8.06
N GLY A 24 50.61 -19.62 -8.22
CA GLY A 24 50.37 -20.96 -7.67
C GLY A 24 50.25 -20.94 -6.13
N VAL A 25 51.18 -20.25 -5.47
CA VAL A 25 51.16 -20.04 -4.01
C VAL A 25 49.91 -19.28 -3.61
N SER A 26 49.61 -18.15 -4.30
CA SER A 26 48.39 -17.38 -4.04
C SER A 26 47.15 -18.26 -4.18
N TYR A 27 47.03 -19.05 -5.23
CA TYR A 27 45.92 -19.96 -5.44
C TYR A 27 45.78 -21.01 -4.31
N ALA A 28 46.90 -21.58 -3.85
CA ALA A 28 46.90 -22.57 -2.79
C ALA A 28 46.46 -22.00 -1.43
N PHE A 29 46.90 -20.77 -1.12
CA PHE A 29 46.61 -20.12 0.16
C PHE A 29 45.30 -19.31 0.19
N THR A 30 44.69 -19.03 -0.96
CA THR A 30 43.34 -18.38 -0.96
C THR A 30 42.29 -19.39 -0.53
N THR A 31 41.59 -19.06 0.58
CA THR A 31 40.59 -19.89 1.22
C THR A 31 39.21 -19.29 1.06
N GLU A 32 38.15 -20.05 1.43
CA GLU A 32 36.76 -19.57 1.44
C GLU A 32 36.52 -18.42 2.43
N GLY A 33 37.42 -18.18 3.37
CA GLY A 33 37.36 -17.01 4.26
C GLY A 33 37.43 -15.66 3.54
N GLY A 34 37.74 -15.63 2.24
CA GLY A 34 37.59 -14.43 1.39
C GLY A 34 36.19 -14.24 0.80
N CYS A 35 35.26 -15.18 0.97
CA CYS A 35 33.87 -15.03 0.58
C CYS A 35 33.14 -14.16 1.61
N PRO A 36 32.27 -13.26 1.17
CA PRO A 36 31.46 -12.44 2.09
C PRO A 36 30.50 -13.31 2.90
N ASP A 37 30.02 -12.76 4.02
CA ASP A 37 29.01 -13.39 4.86
C ASP A 37 27.72 -13.66 4.08
N SER A 38 27.11 -14.83 4.34
CA SER A 38 25.85 -15.28 3.72
C SER A 38 24.60 -14.92 4.53
N THR A 39 24.70 -14.02 5.50
CA THR A 39 23.57 -13.69 6.39
C THR A 39 22.48 -12.95 5.63
N ALA A 40 21.35 -13.63 5.42
CA ALA A 40 20.08 -13.03 5.02
C ALA A 40 19.00 -13.46 6.01
N GLN A 41 17.93 -12.68 6.16
CA GLN A 41 16.82 -13.00 7.05
C GLN A 41 15.49 -12.84 6.34
N PHE A 42 14.51 -13.65 6.73
CA PHE A 42 13.12 -13.52 6.32
C PHE A 42 12.23 -13.48 7.58
N GLY A 43 11.57 -12.36 7.81
CA GLY A 43 10.98 -12.06 9.11
C GLY A 43 12.06 -11.95 10.18
N THR A 44 11.97 -12.77 11.22
CA THR A 44 12.95 -12.88 12.31
C THR A 44 13.94 -14.03 12.12
N GLU A 45 13.74 -14.87 11.10
CA GLU A 45 14.48 -16.09 10.89
C GLU A 45 15.68 -15.89 9.98
N ALA A 46 16.84 -16.39 10.40
CA ALA A 46 18.04 -16.41 9.59
C ALA A 46 17.92 -17.44 8.47
N LEU A 47 18.32 -17.08 7.25
CA LEU A 47 18.30 -17.98 6.10
C LEU A 47 19.62 -18.70 5.95
N GLU A 48 19.56 -20.02 5.77
CA GLU A 48 20.68 -20.86 5.45
C GLU A 48 20.86 -20.95 3.92
N SER A 49 22.07 -20.64 3.44
CA SER A 49 22.33 -20.77 2.01
C SER A 49 22.35 -22.22 1.57
N ASN A 50 21.66 -22.54 0.49
CA ASN A 50 21.64 -23.86 -0.12
C ASN A 50 22.48 -23.96 -1.40
N GLY A 51 23.20 -22.90 -1.74
CA GLY A 51 24.11 -22.84 -2.87
C GLY A 51 24.87 -21.52 -2.92
N ALA A 52 26.11 -21.55 -3.38
CA ALA A 52 26.96 -20.37 -3.47
C ALA A 52 27.95 -20.47 -4.64
N CYS A 53 28.38 -19.33 -5.13
CA CYS A 53 29.54 -19.25 -6.04
C CYS A 53 30.18 -17.87 -5.86
N TRP A 54 31.48 -17.87 -5.55
CA TRP A 54 32.25 -16.66 -5.32
C TRP A 54 33.56 -16.66 -6.06
N GLN A 55 33.93 -15.50 -6.62
CA GLN A 55 35.20 -15.21 -7.22
C GLN A 55 36.03 -14.40 -6.21
N VAL A 56 37.12 -15.01 -5.73
CA VAL A 56 38.04 -14.38 -4.79
C VAL A 56 39.31 -14.01 -5.54
N PRO A 57 39.69 -12.73 -5.61
CA PRO A 57 40.86 -12.30 -6.39
C PRO A 57 42.15 -12.85 -5.80
N LEU A 58 43.02 -13.35 -6.65
CA LEU A 58 44.36 -13.73 -6.31
C LEU A 58 45.27 -12.50 -6.23
N ILE A 59 46.51 -12.68 -5.70
CA ILE A 59 47.49 -11.60 -5.63
C ILE A 59 47.67 -10.97 -7.03
N GLY A 60 47.57 -9.63 -7.07
CA GLY A 60 47.59 -8.84 -8.30
C GLY A 60 46.25 -8.62 -8.98
N GLY A 61 45.15 -9.22 -8.49
CA GLY A 61 43.76 -8.90 -8.88
C GLY A 61 43.36 -9.17 -10.35
N LYS A 62 44.20 -9.90 -11.11
CA LYS A 62 43.93 -10.22 -12.53
C LYS A 62 43.33 -11.59 -12.77
N LEU A 63 43.44 -12.47 -11.80
CA LEU A 63 42.90 -13.82 -11.84
C LEU A 63 42.15 -14.08 -10.53
N ASP A 64 41.03 -14.83 -10.60
CA ASP A 64 40.21 -15.17 -9.46
C ASP A 64 40.22 -16.67 -9.19
N LYS A 65 40.17 -17.05 -7.93
CA LYS A 65 39.83 -18.42 -7.50
C LYS A 65 38.33 -18.51 -7.28
N VAL A 66 37.70 -19.49 -7.91
CA VAL A 66 36.24 -19.69 -7.78
C VAL A 66 35.99 -20.71 -6.69
N PHE A 67 35.19 -20.32 -5.74
CA PHE A 67 34.59 -21.20 -4.72
C PHE A 67 33.10 -21.40 -5.07
N ALA A 68 32.71 -22.64 -5.29
CA ALA A 68 31.34 -22.96 -5.65
C ALA A 68 30.84 -24.13 -4.86
N SER A 69 29.69 -23.94 -4.22
CA SER A 69 28.86 -24.99 -3.64
C SER A 69 27.61 -25.11 -4.52
N PRO A 70 27.43 -26.21 -5.25
CA PRO A 70 26.26 -26.39 -6.08
C PRO A 70 24.99 -26.33 -5.25
N ALA A 71 23.94 -25.72 -5.80
CA ALA A 71 22.66 -25.62 -5.10
C ALA A 71 22.11 -27.02 -4.77
N THR A 72 21.81 -27.23 -3.51
CA THR A 72 21.17 -28.47 -3.02
C THR A 72 19.67 -28.38 -3.19
N LEU A 73 18.99 -29.54 -3.13
CA LEU A 73 17.53 -29.61 -3.10
C LEU A 73 16.96 -29.34 -1.69
N THR A 74 17.84 -29.06 -0.72
CA THR A 74 17.43 -28.81 0.68
C THR A 74 16.65 -27.50 0.75
N VAL A 75 15.48 -27.56 1.37
CA VAL A 75 14.60 -26.42 1.62
C VAL A 75 14.51 -26.24 3.13
N GLN A 76 15.00 -25.12 3.62
CA GLN A 76 14.92 -24.76 5.04
C GLN A 76 13.46 -24.57 5.47
N LYS A 77 13.10 -24.98 6.67
CA LYS A 77 11.76 -24.79 7.24
C LYS A 77 11.82 -23.70 8.31
N LEU A 78 11.14 -22.57 8.07
CA LEU A 78 11.15 -21.42 8.98
C LEU A 78 10.03 -21.42 10.04
N GLY A 79 9.05 -22.33 9.96
CA GLY A 79 7.91 -22.31 10.89
C GLY A 79 6.80 -21.40 10.47
N THR A 80 6.06 -20.86 11.45
CA THR A 80 4.89 -19.97 11.23
C THR A 80 5.25 -18.51 11.46
N LEU A 81 4.89 -17.66 10.50
CA LEU A 81 5.06 -16.22 10.55
C LEU A 81 3.69 -15.56 10.72
N TYR A 82 3.56 -14.67 11.70
CA TYR A 82 2.29 -14.05 12.09
C TYR A 82 2.11 -12.63 11.51
N THR A 83 3.02 -12.18 10.65
CA THR A 83 2.92 -10.89 9.97
C THR A 83 2.49 -11.07 8.52
N ALA A 84 1.61 -10.21 8.02
CA ALA A 84 1.17 -10.22 6.62
C ALA A 84 2.29 -9.88 5.64
N HIS A 85 3.36 -9.22 6.10
CA HIS A 85 4.49 -8.82 5.29
C HIS A 85 5.82 -9.07 6.02
N PRO A 86 6.33 -10.33 6.01
CA PRO A 86 7.63 -10.64 6.60
C PRO A 86 8.75 -9.82 5.93
N ALA A 87 9.52 -9.08 6.71
CA ALA A 87 10.62 -8.27 6.19
C ALA A 87 11.75 -9.16 5.64
N ILE A 88 12.45 -8.69 4.61
CA ILE A 88 13.66 -9.33 4.09
C ILE A 88 14.85 -8.44 4.42
N THR A 89 15.80 -8.97 5.19
CA THR A 89 17.07 -8.33 5.47
C THR A 89 18.16 -9.01 4.63
N LEU A 90 18.93 -8.21 3.95
CA LEU A 90 19.99 -8.67 3.04
C LEU A 90 21.36 -8.28 3.60
N PRO A 91 22.44 -9.00 3.25
CA PRO A 91 23.80 -8.57 3.54
C PRO A 91 24.15 -7.25 2.82
N ASP A 92 25.00 -6.42 3.42
CA ASP A 92 25.38 -5.09 2.89
C ASP A 92 26.00 -5.13 1.49
N TRP A 93 26.62 -6.25 1.10
CA TRP A 93 27.21 -6.43 -0.22
C TRP A 93 26.20 -6.76 -1.32
N ALA A 94 24.93 -7.02 -0.97
CA ALA A 94 23.88 -7.38 -1.92
C ALA A 94 23.60 -6.22 -2.89
N SER A 95 23.83 -6.45 -4.18
CA SER A 95 23.60 -5.42 -5.20
C SER A 95 22.44 -5.77 -6.12
N TYR A 96 22.08 -7.04 -6.24
CA TYR A 96 20.99 -7.51 -7.07
C TYR A 96 20.33 -8.72 -6.44
N THR A 97 19.00 -8.81 -6.55
CA THR A 97 18.23 -9.90 -5.96
C THR A 97 17.15 -10.40 -6.90
N THR A 98 16.84 -11.69 -6.80
CA THR A 98 15.61 -12.25 -7.34
C THR A 98 14.92 -13.08 -6.28
N LEU A 99 13.62 -12.88 -6.13
CA LEU A 99 12.77 -13.62 -5.22
C LEU A 99 11.61 -14.23 -5.99
N THR A 100 11.38 -15.51 -5.79
CA THR A 100 10.20 -16.23 -6.30
C THR A 100 9.48 -16.83 -5.12
N ILE A 101 8.17 -16.61 -5.02
CA ILE A 101 7.33 -17.21 -3.97
C ILE A 101 6.24 -18.03 -4.65
N GLN A 102 6.03 -19.24 -4.16
CA GLN A 102 5.00 -20.18 -4.61
C GLN A 102 4.08 -20.54 -3.43
N ASN A 103 2.81 -20.71 -3.70
CA ASN A 103 1.85 -21.23 -2.72
C ASN A 103 1.99 -22.76 -2.56
N ALA A 104 1.19 -23.35 -1.66
CA ALA A 104 1.16 -24.80 -1.41
C ALA A 104 0.87 -25.65 -2.67
N TYR A 105 0.20 -25.09 -3.65
CA TYR A 105 -0.15 -25.77 -4.91
C TYR A 105 0.91 -25.62 -5.99
N GLY A 106 2.05 -24.96 -5.68
CA GLY A 106 3.13 -24.69 -6.63
C GLY A 106 2.86 -23.54 -7.59
N SER A 107 1.75 -22.81 -7.43
CA SER A 107 1.48 -21.61 -8.23
C SER A 107 2.37 -20.46 -7.78
N ILE A 108 2.99 -19.78 -8.73
CA ILE A 108 3.81 -18.61 -8.45
C ILE A 108 2.90 -17.45 -8.08
N VAL A 109 3.09 -16.88 -6.88
CA VAL A 109 2.34 -15.74 -6.36
C VAL A 109 3.16 -14.45 -6.40
N PHE A 110 4.49 -14.57 -6.42
CA PHE A 110 5.40 -13.43 -6.57
C PHE A 110 6.66 -13.80 -7.34
N VAL A 111 7.10 -12.90 -8.21
CA VAL A 111 8.41 -12.93 -8.88
C VAL A 111 8.88 -11.49 -9.03
N GLY A 112 10.05 -11.17 -8.50
CA GLY A 112 10.62 -9.84 -8.59
C GLY A 112 11.91 -9.70 -7.79
N SER A 113 12.35 -8.47 -7.60
CA SER A 113 13.43 -8.12 -6.68
C SER A 113 12.91 -8.02 -5.23
N VAL A 114 13.84 -7.93 -4.26
CA VAL A 114 13.45 -7.65 -2.86
C VAL A 114 12.86 -6.25 -2.72
N SER A 115 13.22 -5.28 -3.58
CA SER A 115 12.56 -3.96 -3.59
C SER A 115 11.12 -4.03 -4.09
N ASP A 116 10.83 -4.87 -5.11
CA ASP A 116 9.45 -5.07 -5.58
C ASP A 116 8.60 -5.78 -4.54
N TYR A 117 9.22 -6.66 -3.74
CA TYR A 117 8.55 -7.36 -2.65
C TYR A 117 8.00 -6.43 -1.58
N GLN A 118 8.56 -5.23 -1.39
CA GLN A 118 8.08 -4.28 -0.38
C GLN A 118 6.60 -3.87 -0.56
N SER A 119 6.09 -3.93 -1.79
CA SER A 119 4.68 -3.64 -2.12
C SER A 119 3.82 -4.90 -2.29
N PHE A 120 4.41 -6.10 -2.14
CA PHE A 120 3.70 -7.35 -2.33
C PHE A 120 2.87 -7.70 -1.10
N LEU A 121 1.64 -8.15 -1.34
CA LEU A 121 0.76 -8.74 -0.31
C LEU A 121 0.51 -10.20 -0.63
N PHE A 122 0.67 -11.05 0.38
CA PHE A 122 0.32 -12.45 0.23
C PHE A 122 -1.19 -12.61 -0.02
N PRO A 123 -1.61 -13.40 -1.01
CA PRO A 123 -3.02 -13.52 -1.37
C PRO A 123 -3.87 -14.19 -0.29
N THR A 124 -3.30 -15.10 0.50
CA THR A 124 -3.99 -15.83 1.56
C THR A 124 -3.03 -16.23 2.67
N ASN A 125 -3.55 -16.55 3.84
CA ASN A 125 -2.82 -17.34 4.82
C ASN A 125 -2.59 -18.76 4.30
N GLY A 126 -1.50 -19.43 4.70
CA GLY A 126 -1.19 -20.77 4.27
C GLY A 126 0.32 -21.05 4.12
N GLU A 127 0.63 -22.17 3.50
CA GLU A 127 2.02 -22.58 3.27
C GLU A 127 2.57 -21.97 1.97
N TYR A 128 3.82 -21.51 2.06
CA TYR A 128 4.57 -20.93 0.96
C TYR A 128 5.96 -21.51 0.87
N LYS A 129 6.48 -21.58 -0.35
CA LYS A 129 7.88 -21.87 -0.65
C LYS A 129 8.49 -20.66 -1.36
N ALA A 130 9.68 -20.28 -0.93
CA ALA A 130 10.41 -19.16 -1.52
C ALA A 130 11.81 -19.58 -1.97
N GLU A 131 12.27 -18.97 -3.05
CA GLU A 131 13.64 -19.05 -3.55
C GLU A 131 14.18 -17.63 -3.70
N LEU A 132 15.17 -17.27 -2.89
CA LEU A 132 15.86 -16.00 -2.91
C LEU A 132 17.27 -16.22 -3.48
N SER A 133 17.65 -15.46 -4.48
CA SER A 133 19.04 -15.39 -4.94
C SER A 133 19.57 -13.97 -4.78
N VAL A 134 20.76 -13.86 -4.23
CA VAL A 134 21.41 -12.59 -3.92
C VAL A 134 22.77 -12.57 -4.65
N TRP A 135 23.01 -11.53 -5.43
CA TRP A 135 24.25 -11.38 -6.20
C TRP A 135 25.01 -10.13 -5.80
N ARG A 136 26.33 -10.24 -5.87
CA ARG A 136 27.24 -9.11 -5.89
C ARG A 136 27.59 -8.78 -7.33
N VAL A 137 27.25 -7.58 -7.77
CA VAL A 137 27.55 -7.07 -9.12
C VAL A 137 28.52 -5.89 -8.97
N PRO A 138 29.66 -5.86 -9.69
CA PRO A 138 30.56 -4.71 -9.67
C PRO A 138 29.88 -3.46 -10.21
N GLU A 139 30.36 -2.28 -9.81
CA GLU A 139 29.91 -1.01 -10.40
C GLU A 139 30.05 -1.02 -11.92
N GLY A 140 28.98 -0.66 -12.64
CA GLY A 140 28.90 -0.72 -14.11
C GLY A 140 28.53 -2.09 -14.69
N GLY A 141 28.34 -3.14 -13.86
CA GLY A 141 28.01 -4.50 -14.30
C GLY A 141 26.51 -4.78 -14.53
N MET A 142 25.64 -3.80 -14.41
CA MET A 142 24.17 -3.98 -14.50
C MET A 142 23.62 -4.00 -15.94
N ALA A 143 24.47 -4.12 -16.97
CA ALA A 143 23.96 -4.34 -18.32
C ALA A 143 23.44 -5.78 -18.46
N THR A 144 22.13 -5.92 -18.58
CA THR A 144 21.43 -7.16 -18.88
C THR A 144 21.89 -7.72 -20.23
N GLN A 145 22.83 -8.63 -20.23
CA GLN A 145 23.12 -9.46 -21.41
C GLN A 145 22.41 -10.80 -21.24
N PHE A 146 21.45 -11.05 -22.11
CA PHE A 146 20.76 -12.32 -22.21
C PHE A 146 21.63 -13.34 -22.93
N GLU A 147 21.90 -14.47 -22.28
CA GLU A 147 22.24 -15.68 -23.02
C GLU A 147 20.95 -16.27 -23.59
N GLY A 148 20.81 -16.21 -24.90
CA GLY A 148 19.60 -16.64 -25.61
C GLY A 148 19.40 -18.15 -25.57
N GLY A 149 18.23 -18.56 -25.06
CA GLY A 149 17.66 -19.89 -25.12
C GLY A 149 16.19 -19.81 -24.74
N SER A 150 15.38 -20.80 -25.13
CA SER A 150 13.94 -20.85 -24.83
C SER A 150 13.62 -20.74 -23.32
N THR A 151 14.50 -21.23 -22.46
CA THR A 151 14.49 -21.06 -21.02
C THR A 151 14.74 -19.62 -20.58
N GLY A 152 15.53 -18.83 -21.33
CA GLY A 152 15.80 -17.43 -21.06
C GLY A 152 14.56 -16.53 -21.26
N ALA A 153 13.70 -16.85 -22.24
CA ALA A 153 12.46 -16.11 -22.46
C ALA A 153 11.46 -16.31 -21.33
N VAL A 154 11.31 -17.52 -20.80
CA VAL A 154 10.45 -17.83 -19.66
C VAL A 154 10.96 -17.16 -18.40
N ARG A 155 12.27 -17.22 -18.12
CA ARG A 155 12.90 -16.54 -16.98
C ARG A 155 12.74 -15.01 -17.05
N ARG A 156 12.84 -14.43 -18.25
CA ARG A 156 12.64 -13.00 -18.51
C ARG A 156 11.21 -12.56 -18.21
N ASN A 157 10.24 -13.32 -18.71
CA ASN A 157 8.82 -13.05 -18.47
C ASN A 157 8.40 -13.23 -17.00
N LEU A 158 9.21 -13.96 -16.22
CA LEU A 158 9.01 -14.15 -14.78
C LEU A 158 9.91 -13.23 -13.92
N GLY A 159 10.67 -12.29 -14.49
CA GLY A 159 11.56 -11.40 -13.74
C GLY A 159 12.77 -12.11 -13.10
N LEU A 160 13.13 -13.33 -13.56
CA LEU A 160 14.21 -14.16 -13.01
C LEU A 160 15.53 -13.94 -13.76
N GLU A 161 15.91 -12.70 -14.02
CA GLU A 161 17.11 -12.39 -14.76
C GLU A 161 18.37 -12.56 -13.89
N LYS A 162 19.38 -13.23 -14.44
CA LYS A 162 20.71 -13.28 -13.82
C LYS A 162 21.48 -12.02 -14.23
N PRO A 163 22.11 -11.30 -13.28
CA PRO A 163 22.91 -10.12 -13.63
C PRO A 163 24.09 -10.50 -14.50
N ALA A 164 24.50 -9.57 -15.37
CA ALA A 164 25.71 -9.75 -16.17
C ALA A 164 26.95 -9.66 -15.28
N LYS A 165 27.88 -10.61 -15.43
CA LYS A 165 29.18 -10.66 -14.74
C LYS A 165 29.11 -10.50 -13.21
N PRO A 166 28.32 -11.31 -12.47
CA PRO A 166 28.36 -11.28 -11.02
C PRO A 166 29.72 -11.77 -10.52
N THR A 167 30.23 -11.15 -9.47
CA THR A 167 31.46 -11.63 -8.79
C THR A 167 31.14 -12.72 -7.75
N GLY A 168 29.88 -12.91 -7.44
CA GLY A 168 29.43 -13.98 -6.56
C GLY A 168 27.94 -13.93 -6.28
N TRP A 169 27.45 -15.00 -5.71
CA TRP A 169 26.05 -15.13 -5.33
C TRP A 169 25.85 -16.15 -4.20
N TYR A 170 24.79 -15.95 -3.44
CA TYR A 170 24.18 -16.96 -2.57
C TYR A 170 22.75 -17.23 -3.00
N ARG A 171 22.30 -18.47 -2.80
CA ARG A 171 20.93 -18.90 -2.99
C ARG A 171 20.36 -19.46 -1.69
N TYR A 172 19.10 -19.13 -1.43
CA TYR A 172 18.34 -19.60 -0.29
C TYR A 172 17.03 -20.22 -0.79
N ALA A 173 16.69 -21.41 -0.32
CA ALA A 173 15.41 -22.04 -0.57
C ALA A 173 14.78 -22.37 0.79
N PHE A 174 13.59 -21.82 1.05
CA PHE A 174 12.92 -21.97 2.32
C PHE A 174 11.42 -22.10 2.15
N ARG A 175 10.76 -22.66 3.16
CA ARG A 175 9.31 -22.74 3.27
C ARG A 175 8.85 -22.25 4.61
N PHE A 176 7.68 -21.67 4.66
CA PHE A 176 7.06 -21.11 5.86
C PHE A 176 5.55 -21.21 5.78
N THR A 177 4.89 -21.12 6.94
CA THR A 177 3.45 -20.94 7.04
C THR A 177 3.18 -19.49 7.37
N LEU A 178 2.35 -18.81 6.60
CA LEU A 178 1.85 -17.46 6.89
C LEU A 178 0.53 -17.60 7.65
N GLN A 179 0.42 -16.96 8.82
CA GLN A 179 -0.80 -16.88 9.62
C GLN A 179 -0.96 -15.44 10.13
N ALA A 180 -1.14 -14.51 9.20
CA ALA A 180 -1.39 -13.11 9.52
C ALA A 180 -2.83 -12.92 9.98
N SER A 181 -3.03 -12.12 11.01
CA SER A 181 -4.34 -11.65 11.47
C SER A 181 -4.52 -10.20 11.08
N ALA A 182 -5.74 -9.84 10.69
CA ALA A 182 -6.07 -8.45 10.42
C ALA A 182 -6.07 -7.63 11.71
N GLU A 183 -5.53 -6.43 11.62
CA GLU A 183 -5.54 -5.43 12.69
C GLU A 183 -6.57 -4.37 12.36
N VAL A 184 -7.49 -4.12 13.30
CA VAL A 184 -8.57 -3.14 13.19
C VAL A 184 -8.32 -2.03 14.19
N GLU A 185 -8.27 -0.79 13.72
CA GLU A 185 -8.05 0.40 14.52
C GLU A 185 -9.16 1.43 14.26
N LEU A 186 -9.86 1.84 15.33
CA LEU A 186 -10.79 2.96 15.30
C LEU A 186 -10.06 4.24 15.73
N SER A 187 -10.31 5.34 15.04
CA SER A 187 -9.75 6.66 15.41
C SER A 187 -10.24 7.16 16.76
N ALA A 188 -11.41 6.67 17.22
CA ALA A 188 -11.96 6.92 18.52
C ALA A 188 -12.99 5.84 18.88
N GLU A 189 -13.08 5.47 20.16
CA GLU A 189 -14.11 4.60 20.68
C GLU A 189 -15.40 5.36 21.04
N ARG A 190 -15.35 6.68 21.10
CA ARG A 190 -16.45 7.58 21.47
C ARG A 190 -16.56 8.70 20.47
N VAL A 191 -17.79 9.03 20.07
CA VAL A 191 -18.08 10.11 19.14
C VAL A 191 -19.38 10.80 19.53
N GLU A 192 -19.44 12.12 19.40
CA GLU A 192 -20.71 12.85 19.56
C GLU A 192 -21.59 12.65 18.32
N GLN A 193 -22.93 12.74 18.52
CA GLN A 193 -23.88 12.88 17.41
C GLN A 193 -23.42 13.99 16.46
N GLY A 194 -23.42 13.74 15.15
CA GLY A 194 -22.90 14.63 14.11
C GLY A 194 -21.41 14.42 13.79
N GLY A 195 -20.73 13.52 14.49
CA GLY A 195 -19.32 13.22 14.28
C GLY A 195 -19.07 12.04 13.34
N ILE A 196 -17.79 11.70 13.18
CA ILE A 196 -17.32 10.60 12.31
C ILE A 196 -16.19 9.87 13.03
N VAL A 197 -16.17 8.54 12.92
CA VAL A 197 -15.06 7.69 13.36
C VAL A 197 -14.35 7.11 12.13
N GLY A 198 -13.04 7.31 12.06
CA GLY A 198 -12.20 6.66 11.06
C GLY A 198 -11.92 5.21 11.44
N LEU A 199 -11.93 4.32 10.47
CA LEU A 199 -11.57 2.92 10.60
C LEU A 199 -10.35 2.64 9.71
N ARG A 200 -9.34 2.00 10.26
CA ARG A 200 -8.18 1.49 9.55
C ARG A 200 -8.11 -0.02 9.74
N ILE A 201 -7.88 -0.75 8.64
CA ILE A 201 -7.71 -2.20 8.63
C ILE A 201 -6.38 -2.49 7.95
N SER A 202 -5.46 -3.13 8.67
CA SER A 202 -4.12 -3.50 8.21
C SER A 202 -3.81 -4.95 8.53
N GLY A 203 -2.62 -5.43 8.17
CA GLY A 203 -2.19 -6.79 8.47
C GLY A 203 -2.92 -7.88 7.70
N MET A 204 -3.72 -7.54 6.70
CA MET A 204 -4.50 -8.49 5.90
C MET A 204 -3.67 -9.22 4.87
N THR A 205 -4.14 -10.40 4.51
CA THR A 205 -3.74 -11.11 3.28
C THR A 205 -4.83 -10.94 2.21
N GLY A 206 -4.41 -10.92 0.93
CA GLY A 206 -5.32 -10.80 -0.21
C GLY A 206 -5.79 -9.38 -0.51
N ASP A 207 -6.53 -9.24 -1.62
CA ASP A 207 -7.02 -7.98 -2.17
C ASP A 207 -8.52 -7.77 -2.00
N ALA A 208 -9.22 -8.73 -1.38
CA ALA A 208 -10.66 -8.60 -1.17
C ALA A 208 -10.95 -7.45 -0.20
N ALA A 209 -11.87 -6.55 -0.60
CA ALA A 209 -12.29 -5.46 0.26
C ALA A 209 -12.98 -6.02 1.52
N PRO A 210 -12.62 -5.53 2.72
CA PRO A 210 -13.36 -5.84 3.92
C PRO A 210 -14.80 -5.31 3.82
N THR A 211 -15.72 -5.97 4.50
CA THR A 211 -17.09 -5.44 4.69
C THR A 211 -17.26 -4.95 6.11
N VAL A 212 -18.02 -3.87 6.27
CA VAL A 212 -18.32 -3.27 7.58
C VAL A 212 -19.83 -3.17 7.73
N GLU A 213 -20.35 -3.81 8.75
CA GLU A 213 -21.77 -3.77 9.12
C GLU A 213 -21.97 -3.06 10.45
N THR A 214 -22.82 -2.05 10.46
CA THR A 214 -23.21 -1.26 11.64
C THR A 214 -24.56 -0.61 11.39
N ASP A 215 -25.29 -0.33 12.46
CA ASP A 215 -26.54 0.44 12.41
C ASP A 215 -26.35 1.96 12.28
N LEU A 216 -25.09 2.43 12.34
CA LEU A 216 -24.77 3.85 12.18
C LEU A 216 -24.82 4.36 10.73
N GLY A 217 -24.83 3.48 9.75
CA GLY A 217 -24.96 3.84 8.34
C GLY A 217 -24.24 2.91 7.37
N ASN A 218 -24.28 3.26 6.09
CA ASN A 218 -23.56 2.52 5.06
C ASN A 218 -22.06 2.89 5.07
N VAL A 219 -21.21 1.90 5.30
CA VAL A 219 -19.76 2.08 5.42
C VAL A 219 -19.07 1.34 4.27
N GLN A 220 -18.29 2.04 3.48
CA GLN A 220 -17.53 1.45 2.37
C GLN A 220 -16.04 1.51 2.66
N CYS A 221 -15.37 0.36 2.54
CA CYS A 221 -13.93 0.25 2.67
C CYS A 221 -13.24 0.60 1.35
N VAL A 222 -12.20 1.41 1.44
CA VAL A 222 -11.40 1.86 0.30
C VAL A 222 -9.93 1.49 0.53
N ARG A 223 -9.25 1.05 -0.52
CA ARG A 223 -7.84 0.72 -0.48
C ARG A 223 -7.00 1.95 -0.13
N ALA A 224 -6.00 1.76 0.73
CA ALA A 224 -4.98 2.73 1.10
C ALA A 224 -3.60 2.07 1.00
N ALA A 225 -2.53 2.87 1.02
CA ALA A 225 -1.16 2.35 0.89
C ALA A 225 -0.78 1.33 1.98
N ASP A 226 -1.37 1.45 3.17
CA ASP A 226 -1.10 0.65 4.36
C ASP A 226 -2.25 -0.31 4.75
N GLY A 227 -3.18 -0.60 3.83
CA GLY A 227 -4.33 -1.46 4.07
C GLY A 227 -5.63 -0.88 3.54
N TRP A 228 -6.68 -0.83 4.37
CA TRP A 228 -8.00 -0.33 4.01
C TRP A 228 -8.45 0.75 4.99
N ARG A 229 -9.23 1.69 4.50
CA ARG A 229 -9.82 2.77 5.29
C ARG A 229 -11.31 2.86 5.05
N ALA A 230 -12.03 3.24 6.10
CA ALA A 230 -13.44 3.57 6.03
C ALA A 230 -13.76 4.68 7.03
N TYR A 231 -14.94 5.28 6.91
CA TYR A 231 -15.45 6.30 7.82
C TYR A 231 -16.86 5.95 8.23
N ILE A 232 -17.09 5.87 9.54
CA ILE A 232 -18.35 5.49 10.17
C ILE A 232 -19.03 6.77 10.68
N PRO A 233 -20.17 7.18 10.12
CA PRO A 233 -20.87 8.39 10.56
C PRO A 233 -21.65 8.14 11.85
N ALA A 234 -21.70 9.13 12.73
CA ALA A 234 -22.67 9.21 13.81
C ALA A 234 -23.61 10.39 13.54
N ALA A 235 -24.66 10.15 12.76
CA ALA A 235 -25.59 11.21 12.37
C ALA A 235 -26.20 11.93 13.59
N TYR A 236 -26.72 13.16 13.41
CA TYR A 236 -27.35 13.93 14.48
C TYR A 236 -28.54 13.20 15.18
N ASN A 237 -29.14 12.26 14.48
CA ASN A 237 -30.26 11.44 14.96
C ASN A 237 -29.86 10.00 15.31
N ALA A 238 -28.56 9.68 15.30
CA ALA A 238 -28.08 8.38 15.76
C ALA A 238 -28.50 8.18 17.24
N SER A 239 -28.89 6.98 17.61
CA SER A 239 -29.21 6.67 19.01
C SER A 239 -27.96 6.84 19.87
N SER A 240 -28.12 7.35 21.09
CA SER A 240 -27.01 7.42 22.04
C SER A 240 -26.77 6.04 22.67
N GLY A 241 -25.52 5.69 22.90
CA GLY A 241 -25.11 4.41 23.48
C GLY A 241 -24.09 3.64 22.65
N GLY A 242 -23.98 2.37 22.94
CA GLY A 242 -23.03 1.47 22.24
C GLY A 242 -23.63 0.97 20.91
N HIS A 243 -22.84 1.03 19.87
CA HIS A 243 -23.12 0.51 18.53
C HIS A 243 -22.07 -0.49 18.14
N GLU A 244 -22.48 -1.67 17.68
CA GLU A 244 -21.57 -2.68 17.18
C GLU A 244 -21.10 -2.33 15.77
N VAL A 245 -19.82 -2.64 15.52
CA VAL A 245 -19.18 -2.54 14.22
C VAL A 245 -18.57 -3.91 13.91
N ASN A 246 -19.19 -4.62 12.99
CA ASN A 246 -18.77 -5.94 12.56
C ASN A 246 -17.96 -5.82 11.27
N ILE A 247 -16.66 -6.11 11.34
CA ILE A 247 -15.71 -6.02 10.23
C ILE A 247 -15.39 -7.44 9.77
N THR A 248 -15.80 -7.81 8.57
CA THR A 248 -15.47 -9.11 7.98
C THR A 248 -14.26 -8.98 7.06
N VAL A 249 -13.22 -9.73 7.39
CA VAL A 249 -11.93 -9.74 6.70
C VAL A 249 -11.52 -11.18 6.46
N ASN A 250 -11.25 -11.57 5.21
CA ASN A 250 -10.82 -12.93 4.83
C ASN A 250 -11.72 -14.06 5.39
N GLY A 251 -13.02 -13.78 5.56
CA GLY A 251 -14.00 -14.72 6.11
C GLY A 251 -14.07 -14.77 7.65
N GLU A 252 -13.25 -14.00 8.34
CA GLU A 252 -13.30 -13.83 9.80
C GLU A 252 -14.01 -12.50 10.14
N THR A 253 -14.86 -12.50 11.17
CA THR A 253 -15.53 -11.31 11.65
C THR A 253 -14.89 -10.82 12.94
N ILE A 254 -14.41 -9.59 12.93
CA ILE A 254 -13.90 -8.86 14.09
C ILE A 254 -14.98 -7.89 14.54
N THR A 255 -15.45 -8.02 15.78
CA THR A 255 -16.44 -7.12 16.36
C THR A 255 -15.75 -6.05 17.19
N SER A 256 -16.07 -4.80 16.92
CA SER A 256 -15.68 -3.62 17.70
C SER A 256 -16.92 -2.85 18.11
N SER A 257 -16.80 -1.80 18.91
CA SER A 257 -17.92 -0.97 19.32
C SER A 257 -17.56 0.52 19.34
N ILE A 258 -18.55 1.36 19.03
CA ILE A 258 -18.46 2.81 19.11
C ILE A 258 -19.55 3.30 20.07
N ILE A 259 -19.20 4.17 21.01
CA ILE A 259 -20.16 4.81 21.91
C ILE A 259 -20.53 6.17 21.33
N VAL A 260 -21.79 6.32 20.91
CA VAL A 260 -22.33 7.60 20.47
C VAL A 260 -22.81 8.40 21.69
N LEU A 261 -22.21 9.55 21.87
CA LEU A 261 -22.59 10.50 22.95
C LEU A 261 -23.70 11.45 22.47
N PRO A 262 -24.69 11.75 23.31
CA PRO A 262 -25.71 12.72 22.97
C PRO A 262 -25.08 14.11 22.81
N LYS A 263 -25.59 14.87 21.85
CA LYS A 263 -25.23 16.27 21.63
C LYS A 263 -26.47 17.14 21.63
N ASP A 264 -26.42 18.23 22.38
CA ASP A 264 -27.45 19.28 22.28
C ASP A 264 -27.09 20.19 21.10
N PHE A 265 -27.86 20.10 20.03
CA PHE A 265 -27.71 20.95 18.86
C PHE A 265 -28.42 22.29 18.98
N GLY A 266 -29.27 22.48 20.01
CA GLY A 266 -30.06 23.69 20.20
C GLY A 266 -31.14 23.88 19.16
N THR A 267 -31.63 25.12 19.07
CA THR A 267 -32.66 25.55 18.15
C THR A 267 -32.22 26.75 17.33
N ALA A 268 -32.78 26.91 16.13
CA ALA A 268 -32.62 28.12 15.34
C ALA A 268 -33.95 28.59 14.77
N ASP A 269 -34.19 29.92 14.81
CA ASP A 269 -35.30 30.51 14.10
C ASP A 269 -35.13 30.38 12.60
N ALA A 270 -36.16 29.94 11.93
CA ALA A 270 -36.14 29.71 10.49
C ALA A 270 -37.42 30.27 9.84
N GLU A 271 -37.24 30.82 8.65
CA GLU A 271 -38.34 31.23 7.80
C GLU A 271 -39.14 30.03 7.28
N PRO A 272 -40.45 30.15 7.09
CA PRO A 272 -41.23 29.14 6.41
C PRO A 272 -40.72 28.89 5.02
N GLU A 273 -40.49 27.63 4.69
CA GLU A 273 -40.15 27.23 3.31
C GLU A 273 -41.41 26.66 2.65
N PRO A 274 -41.67 26.99 1.36
CA PRO A 274 -42.79 26.40 0.65
C PRO A 274 -42.64 24.89 0.51
N ASP A 275 -43.73 24.16 0.53
CA ASP A 275 -43.71 22.72 0.28
C ASP A 275 -43.17 22.43 -1.10
N ALA A 276 -42.21 21.53 -1.19
CA ALA A 276 -41.66 21.10 -2.47
C ALA A 276 -42.70 20.24 -3.22
N SER A 277 -42.84 20.49 -4.51
CA SER A 277 -43.67 19.65 -5.38
C SER A 277 -43.13 18.22 -5.49
N ASP A 278 -44.02 17.24 -5.74
CA ASP A 278 -43.60 15.85 -6.01
C ASP A 278 -42.63 15.74 -7.16
N ALA A 279 -42.78 16.58 -8.19
CA ALA A 279 -41.85 16.62 -9.32
C ALA A 279 -40.44 17.08 -8.91
N ALA A 280 -40.35 18.13 -8.07
CA ALA A 280 -39.05 18.61 -7.56
C ALA A 280 -38.36 17.59 -6.66
N ASN A 281 -39.13 16.93 -5.79
CA ASN A 281 -38.65 15.83 -4.95
C ASN A 281 -38.16 14.63 -5.78
N THR A 282 -38.88 14.31 -6.86
CA THR A 282 -38.50 13.20 -7.77
C THR A 282 -37.23 13.54 -8.56
N GLN A 283 -37.13 14.78 -9.08
CA GLN A 283 -35.93 15.25 -9.76
C GLN A 283 -34.69 15.14 -8.83
N PHE A 284 -34.81 15.66 -7.61
CA PHE A 284 -33.73 15.60 -6.62
C PHE A 284 -33.32 14.16 -6.31
N ARG A 285 -34.27 13.27 -6.04
CA ARG A 285 -33.99 11.86 -5.79
C ARG A 285 -33.23 11.21 -6.94
N ASN A 286 -33.68 11.43 -8.17
CA ASN A 286 -33.03 10.83 -9.35
C ASN A 286 -31.61 11.37 -9.57
N ALA A 287 -31.36 12.63 -9.25
CA ALA A 287 -30.03 13.24 -9.42
C ALA A 287 -29.05 12.88 -8.30
N VAL A 288 -29.52 12.76 -7.07
CA VAL A 288 -28.66 12.73 -5.88
C VAL A 288 -28.60 11.36 -5.20
N TRP A 289 -29.70 10.58 -5.18
CA TRP A 289 -29.72 9.30 -4.44
C TRP A 289 -28.78 8.24 -5.02
N GLY A 290 -28.64 8.18 -6.34
CA GLY A 290 -27.69 7.27 -6.97
C GLY A 290 -26.23 7.51 -6.55
N LEU A 291 -25.93 8.73 -6.08
CA LEU A 291 -24.58 9.05 -5.59
C LEU A 291 -24.29 8.41 -4.22
N TYR A 292 -25.31 8.17 -3.39
CA TYR A 292 -25.13 7.52 -2.08
C TYR A 292 -24.73 6.04 -2.22
N GLU A 293 -25.17 5.38 -3.27
CA GLU A 293 -24.89 3.96 -3.55
C GLU A 293 -23.66 3.77 -4.44
N ALA A 294 -23.14 4.88 -5.02
CA ALA A 294 -21.97 4.80 -5.88
C ALA A 294 -20.75 4.26 -5.11
N PRO A 295 -19.94 3.38 -5.73
CA PRO A 295 -18.74 2.86 -5.11
C PRO A 295 -17.81 3.98 -4.64
N ALA A 296 -17.29 3.85 -3.42
CA ALA A 296 -16.36 4.82 -2.87
C ALA A 296 -15.04 4.80 -3.64
N ARG A 297 -14.51 5.99 -3.93
CA ARG A 297 -13.20 6.19 -4.55
C ARG A 297 -12.11 6.22 -3.48
N GLU A 298 -10.86 6.13 -3.90
CA GLU A 298 -9.72 6.38 -3.03
C GLU A 298 -9.78 7.78 -2.41
N LYS A 299 -9.19 7.94 -1.23
CA LYS A 299 -9.13 9.21 -0.51
C LYS A 299 -8.38 10.27 -1.32
N MET A 300 -9.02 11.40 -1.58
CA MET A 300 -8.45 12.50 -2.36
C MET A 300 -8.04 13.72 -1.54
N TRP A 301 -8.48 13.83 -0.28
CA TRP A 301 -8.17 15.00 0.57
C TRP A 301 -6.96 14.75 1.47
N GLN A 302 -6.33 15.88 1.86
CA GLN A 302 -5.28 15.93 2.88
C GLN A 302 -5.68 16.98 3.92
N GLY A 303 -5.36 16.74 5.20
CA GLY A 303 -5.77 17.62 6.28
C GLY A 303 -7.27 17.56 6.56
N GLY A 304 -7.85 18.68 7.01
CA GLY A 304 -9.29 18.83 7.32
C GLY A 304 -10.06 19.44 6.16
N PHE A 305 -11.40 19.38 6.28
CA PHE A 305 -12.30 20.12 5.42
C PHE A 305 -12.37 21.57 5.86
N VAL A 306 -12.50 22.49 4.91
CA VAL A 306 -12.65 23.93 5.16
C VAL A 306 -14.06 24.39 4.81
N ASN A 307 -14.48 25.55 5.36
CA ASN A 307 -15.74 26.14 4.97
C ASN A 307 -15.72 26.53 3.48
N PRO A 308 -16.83 26.29 2.74
CA PRO A 308 -16.89 26.56 1.31
C PRO A 308 -16.90 28.04 0.96
N VAL A 309 -17.23 28.92 1.91
CA VAL A 309 -17.26 30.39 1.77
C VAL A 309 -16.44 31.04 2.87
N GLU A 310 -15.78 32.16 2.58
CA GLU A 310 -14.91 32.85 3.55
C GLU A 310 -15.72 33.72 4.53
N SER A 311 -16.70 34.45 3.98
CA SER A 311 -17.54 35.38 4.78
C SER A 311 -18.99 34.90 4.78
N TYR A 312 -19.48 34.51 5.96
CA TYR A 312 -20.84 33.99 6.11
C TYR A 312 -21.38 34.22 7.51
N THR A 313 -22.71 34.14 7.62
CA THR A 313 -23.43 33.99 8.88
C THR A 313 -24.16 32.65 8.84
N THR A 314 -24.01 31.84 9.87
CA THR A 314 -24.81 30.61 10.01
C THR A 314 -26.21 30.96 10.41
N LEU A 315 -27.19 30.62 9.59
CA LEU A 315 -28.63 30.82 9.89
C LEU A 315 -29.20 29.62 10.65
N VAL A 316 -28.90 28.42 10.19
CA VAL A 316 -29.30 27.16 10.83
C VAL A 316 -28.11 26.20 10.70
N ASP A 317 -27.71 25.63 11.81
CA ASP A 317 -26.61 24.64 11.78
C ASP A 317 -27.15 23.21 11.67
N TYR A 318 -26.28 22.30 11.24
CA TYR A 318 -26.56 20.88 11.17
C TYR A 318 -27.05 20.35 12.55
N GLY A 319 -28.16 19.62 12.54
CA GLY A 319 -28.74 19.01 13.74
C GLY A 319 -29.66 19.95 14.57
N GLN A 320 -29.63 21.28 14.35
CA GLN A 320 -30.51 22.19 15.06
C GLN A 320 -31.99 21.95 14.75
N VAL A 321 -32.85 22.13 15.74
CA VAL A 321 -34.30 22.14 15.54
C VAL A 321 -34.72 23.50 14.97
N ARG A 322 -35.34 23.48 13.81
CA ARG A 322 -35.87 24.71 13.18
C ARG A 322 -37.14 25.17 13.90
N VAL A 323 -37.19 26.43 14.32
CA VAL A 323 -38.37 27.04 14.92
C VAL A 323 -38.96 27.98 13.87
N VAL A 324 -40.18 27.64 13.41
CA VAL A 324 -40.93 28.43 12.42
C VAL A 324 -42.19 28.99 13.05
N ASN A 325 -42.35 30.31 13.08
CA ASN A 325 -43.45 30.98 13.71
C ASN A 325 -43.66 30.54 15.18
N GLY A 326 -42.56 30.36 15.93
CA GLY A 326 -42.57 29.95 17.32
C GLY A 326 -42.92 28.46 17.56
N ARG A 327 -43.01 27.67 16.50
CA ARG A 327 -43.24 26.21 16.59
C ARG A 327 -42.04 25.43 16.20
N GLN A 328 -41.68 24.42 16.97
CA GLN A 328 -40.64 23.51 16.64
C GLN A 328 -41.01 22.64 15.42
N GLY A 329 -40.13 22.61 14.44
CA GLY A 329 -40.22 21.81 13.22
C GLY A 329 -39.22 20.66 13.19
N SER A 330 -38.80 20.27 12.00
CA SER A 330 -37.79 19.25 11.78
C SER A 330 -36.36 19.72 12.15
N ARG A 331 -35.47 18.78 12.44
CA ARG A 331 -34.04 19.05 12.56
C ARG A 331 -33.43 19.30 11.18
N SER A 332 -32.45 20.20 11.12
CA SER A 332 -31.72 20.47 9.92
C SER A 332 -30.72 19.34 9.64
N ASN A 333 -30.73 18.83 8.42
CA ASN A 333 -29.73 17.84 7.93
C ASN A 333 -28.56 18.51 7.21
N SER A 334 -28.49 19.84 7.24
CA SER A 334 -27.43 20.64 6.57
C SER A 334 -27.17 21.91 7.37
N THR A 335 -26.05 22.58 7.11
CA THR A 335 -25.80 23.93 7.62
C THR A 335 -26.21 24.93 6.56
N LYS A 336 -27.10 25.88 6.95
CA LYS A 336 -27.58 26.98 6.10
C LYS A 336 -26.74 28.22 6.36
N LEU A 337 -26.00 28.62 5.35
CA LEU A 337 -25.10 29.78 5.40
C LEU A 337 -25.74 30.95 4.64
N TYR A 338 -25.68 32.15 5.20
CA TYR A 338 -25.98 33.39 4.51
C TYR A 338 -24.69 34.09 4.15
N THR A 339 -24.53 34.45 2.89
CA THR A 339 -23.40 35.22 2.39
C THR A 339 -23.85 36.27 1.39
N ILE A 340 -23.00 37.23 1.07
CA ILE A 340 -23.33 38.26 0.08
C ILE A 340 -23.37 37.66 -1.33
N PRO A 341 -24.24 38.15 -2.22
CA PRO A 341 -24.25 37.71 -3.61
C PRO A 341 -22.91 37.96 -4.28
N GLY A 342 -22.41 36.93 -5.01
CA GLY A 342 -21.10 36.96 -5.68
C GLY A 342 -19.94 36.47 -4.81
N GLU A 343 -20.13 36.15 -3.54
CA GLU A 343 -19.10 35.51 -2.73
C GLU A 343 -18.67 34.17 -3.35
N PRO A 344 -17.36 33.93 -3.58
CA PRO A 344 -16.90 32.68 -4.16
C PRO A 344 -17.15 31.50 -3.24
N CYS A 345 -17.82 30.47 -3.78
CA CYS A 345 -17.98 29.18 -3.12
C CYS A 345 -16.92 28.21 -3.64
N ARG A 346 -16.11 27.65 -2.76
CA ARG A 346 -15.00 26.74 -3.09
C ARG A 346 -15.26 25.33 -2.61
N ALA A 347 -14.59 24.36 -3.22
CA ALA A 347 -14.58 22.98 -2.73
C ALA A 347 -14.03 22.92 -1.31
N PRO A 348 -14.73 22.29 -0.35
CA PRO A 348 -14.26 22.16 1.04
C PRO A 348 -12.96 21.35 1.18
N ALA A 349 -12.66 20.49 0.23
CA ALA A 349 -11.45 19.70 0.12
C ALA A 349 -11.21 19.26 -1.33
N ASN A 350 -10.06 18.64 -1.61
CA ASN A 350 -9.82 18.03 -2.91
C ASN A 350 -10.84 16.93 -3.21
N GLY A 351 -11.29 16.84 -4.45
CA GLY A 351 -12.28 15.87 -4.89
C GLY A 351 -12.61 16.00 -6.37
N VAL A 352 -13.59 15.23 -6.81
CA VAL A 352 -14.11 15.25 -8.18
C VAL A 352 -15.56 15.70 -8.13
N VAL A 353 -15.92 16.67 -8.98
CA VAL A 353 -17.33 17.06 -9.16
C VAL A 353 -18.06 15.88 -9.79
N VAL A 354 -19.10 15.39 -9.14
CA VAL A 354 -19.94 14.27 -9.61
C VAL A 354 -21.34 14.70 -9.99
N LEU A 355 -21.72 15.92 -9.65
CA LEU A 355 -22.94 16.56 -10.09
C LEU A 355 -22.74 18.09 -10.12
N ALA A 356 -23.09 18.72 -11.22
CA ALA A 356 -23.25 20.16 -11.33
C ALA A 356 -24.51 20.42 -12.16
N ALA A 357 -25.62 20.81 -11.51
CA ALA A 357 -26.93 20.94 -12.15
C ALA A 357 -27.83 21.93 -11.41
N GLU A 358 -28.77 22.53 -12.12
CA GLU A 358 -29.88 23.26 -11.52
C GLU A 358 -31.02 22.28 -11.19
N LEU A 359 -31.38 22.19 -9.91
CA LEU A 359 -32.46 21.36 -9.40
C LEU A 359 -33.57 22.21 -8.84
N ALA A 360 -34.82 21.86 -9.14
CA ALA A 360 -35.99 22.64 -8.68
C ALA A 360 -36.09 22.76 -7.16
N LEU A 361 -35.60 21.76 -6.40
CA LEU A 361 -35.62 21.73 -4.93
C LEU A 361 -34.47 22.54 -4.31
N THR A 362 -33.28 22.53 -4.88
CA THR A 362 -32.06 23.02 -4.24
C THR A 362 -31.35 24.11 -5.05
N GLY A 363 -31.91 24.53 -6.19
CA GLY A 363 -31.28 25.48 -7.12
C GLY A 363 -30.00 24.93 -7.74
N ASN A 364 -29.09 25.80 -8.08
CA ASN A 364 -27.78 25.39 -8.58
C ASN A 364 -27.03 24.57 -7.52
N THR A 365 -26.76 23.34 -7.87
CA THR A 365 -26.26 22.30 -6.97
C THR A 365 -24.94 21.75 -7.50
N VAL A 366 -23.95 21.64 -6.61
CA VAL A 366 -22.69 20.93 -6.87
C VAL A 366 -22.51 19.84 -5.84
N VAL A 367 -22.19 18.63 -6.28
CA VAL A 367 -21.78 17.55 -5.41
C VAL A 367 -20.33 17.16 -5.75
N ILE A 368 -19.50 17.11 -4.72
CA ILE A 368 -18.08 16.80 -4.84
C ILE A 368 -17.82 15.49 -4.08
N ASP A 369 -17.29 14.49 -4.79
CA ASP A 369 -16.80 13.24 -4.20
C ASP A 369 -15.35 13.41 -3.79
N HIS A 370 -15.06 13.31 -2.50
CA HIS A 370 -13.71 13.43 -1.93
C HIS A 370 -13.02 12.07 -1.77
N GLY A 371 -13.71 10.98 -2.10
CA GLY A 371 -13.26 9.62 -1.85
C GLY A 371 -13.69 9.08 -0.49
N CYS A 372 -13.44 7.81 -0.24
CA CYS A 372 -13.83 7.08 0.98
C CYS A 372 -15.31 7.27 1.38
N GLY A 373 -16.23 7.43 0.42
CA GLY A 373 -17.64 7.71 0.67
C GLY A 373 -17.97 9.11 1.16
N MET A 374 -16.98 9.99 1.32
CA MET A 374 -17.15 11.37 1.75
C MET A 374 -17.53 12.27 0.60
N ARG A 375 -18.65 12.97 0.71
CA ARG A 375 -19.15 13.91 -0.31
C ARG A 375 -19.58 15.22 0.31
N SER A 376 -19.31 16.32 -0.39
CA SER A 376 -19.85 17.65 -0.08
C SER A 376 -21.00 17.96 -1.02
N TYR A 377 -22.09 18.46 -0.47
CA TYR A 377 -23.28 18.89 -1.18
C TYR A 377 -23.43 20.40 -1.00
N LEU A 378 -23.28 21.16 -2.08
CA LEU A 378 -23.38 22.62 -2.07
C LEU A 378 -24.63 23.03 -2.84
N TYR A 379 -25.55 23.70 -2.17
CA TYR A 379 -26.87 24.07 -2.68
C TYR A 379 -27.05 25.58 -2.74
N GLY A 380 -28.00 26.04 -3.59
CA GLY A 380 -28.38 27.43 -3.68
C GLY A 380 -27.31 28.37 -4.22
N LEU A 381 -26.42 27.85 -5.06
CA LEU A 381 -25.38 28.64 -5.71
C LEU A 381 -25.98 29.58 -6.76
N GLN A 382 -25.43 30.79 -6.88
CA GLN A 382 -25.90 31.76 -7.88
C GLN A 382 -25.57 31.33 -9.31
N THR A 383 -24.37 30.83 -9.52
CA THR A 383 -23.87 30.33 -10.80
C THR A 383 -23.02 29.08 -10.62
N LEU A 384 -22.95 28.25 -11.64
CA LEU A 384 -22.07 27.08 -11.69
C LEU A 384 -20.86 27.45 -12.56
N SER A 385 -19.66 27.32 -11.99
CA SER A 385 -18.37 27.52 -12.70
C SER A 385 -17.63 26.19 -12.93
N VAL A 386 -18.28 25.07 -12.63
CA VAL A 386 -17.77 23.71 -12.76
C VAL A 386 -18.79 22.83 -13.46
N SER A 387 -18.34 21.72 -14.04
CA SER A 387 -19.16 20.77 -14.79
C SER A 387 -18.86 19.32 -14.37
#